data_1398b1fba95350f10e1640262b4e6a37
#
_entry.id   1398b1fba95350f10e1640262b4e6a37
#
_cell.length_a   1.000
_cell.length_b   1.000
_cell.length_c   1.000
_cell.angle_alpha   90.00
_cell.angle_beta   90.00
_cell.angle_gamma   90.00
#
_symmetry.space_group_name_H-M   'P 1'
#
loop_
_entity.id
_entity.type
_entity.pdbx_description
1 polymer ?
#
loop_
_entity_poly.entity_id
_entity_poly.type
_entity_poly.pdbx_seq_one_letter_code
_entity_poly.pdbx_strand_id
1 'polypeptide(L)'
;MSYFNDNDFDVFKSCNILRNESDIRQARKVIKDKLLDINEDINQKMNDMGLYHHKDTAHIVSLLTPCEFNHGKVNWIGIRYGKHPSEIDELNFGADKEDIYGFQKHCCFQLDVCYSGVEMGIFHAVPRGSVDRMYCHQMLDSGDADFKSRLIKAVEGIVGYGFVWNVGVDGLSMDDFKGESFVFDEVEDVGEEFVKWYSKVDCEYRYSSLLCHYGRKDERISSIEGIEDEFFKVVERLRGLYDVMCWRKL
;
A
#
# COMPACT_ATOMS: atom_id res chain seq x y z
N MET A 1 -23.87 8.53 -11.00
CA MET A 1 -22.59 8.33 -11.73
C MET A 1 -21.59 7.87 -10.71
N SER A 2 -20.77 6.90 -11.03
CA SER A 2 -19.71 6.43 -10.12
C SER A 2 -18.70 7.57 -9.89
N TYR A 3 -18.12 7.66 -8.68
CA TYR A 3 -17.12 8.65 -8.30
C TYR A 3 -15.88 8.53 -9.19
N PHE A 4 -15.31 7.32 -9.31
CA PHE A 4 -14.39 7.00 -10.38
C PHE A 4 -15.16 6.36 -11.55
N ASN A 5 -14.92 6.82 -12.76
CA ASN A 5 -15.57 6.32 -13.98
C ASN A 5 -14.58 5.55 -14.86
N ASP A 6 -15.06 4.93 -15.94
CA ASP A 6 -14.22 4.12 -16.80
C ASP A 6 -13.03 4.89 -17.40
N ASN A 7 -13.16 6.19 -17.68
CA ASN A 7 -12.05 6.99 -18.20
C ASN A 7 -10.95 7.19 -17.16
N ASP A 8 -11.29 7.28 -15.87
CA ASP A 8 -10.31 7.40 -14.80
C ASP A 8 -9.45 6.13 -14.71
N PHE A 9 -10.06 4.96 -14.81
CA PHE A 9 -9.32 3.69 -14.82
C PHE A 9 -8.54 3.46 -16.11
N ASP A 10 -9.09 3.88 -17.24
CA ASP A 10 -8.48 3.71 -18.57
C ASP A 10 -7.18 4.48 -18.75
N VAL A 11 -6.90 5.46 -17.91
CA VAL A 11 -5.60 6.16 -17.86
C VAL A 11 -4.45 5.20 -17.57
N PHE A 12 -4.73 4.11 -16.87
CA PHE A 12 -3.75 3.08 -16.47
C PHE A 12 -3.72 1.87 -17.41
N LYS A 13 -4.35 1.93 -18.59
CA LYS A 13 -4.19 0.90 -19.64
C LYS A 13 -2.72 0.76 -20.03
N SER A 14 -2.32 -0.44 -20.41
CA SER A 14 -0.94 -0.74 -20.82
C SER A 14 -0.41 0.20 -21.90
N CYS A 15 -1.26 0.67 -22.83
CA CYS A 15 -0.88 1.65 -23.84
C CYS A 15 -0.66 3.07 -23.31
N ASN A 16 -1.08 3.38 -22.09
CA ASN A 16 -1.02 4.72 -21.50
C ASN A 16 0.05 4.85 -20.40
N ILE A 17 0.42 3.78 -19.74
CA ILE A 17 1.30 3.82 -18.54
C ILE A 17 2.69 4.44 -18.80
N LEU A 18 3.20 4.31 -20.01
CA LEU A 18 4.49 4.89 -20.43
C LEU A 18 4.35 6.31 -21.00
N ARG A 19 3.13 6.74 -21.27
CA ARG A 19 2.86 8.02 -21.96
C ARG A 19 3.01 9.20 -20.99
N ASN A 20 3.47 10.33 -21.53
CA ASN A 20 3.66 11.59 -20.81
C ASN A 20 3.13 12.80 -21.57
N GLU A 21 2.26 12.63 -22.54
CA GLU A 21 1.62 13.71 -23.27
C GLU A 21 0.62 14.47 -22.39
N SER A 22 0.30 15.68 -22.80
CA SER A 22 -0.50 16.63 -22.01
C SER A 22 -1.89 16.07 -21.64
N ASP A 23 -2.54 15.35 -22.54
CA ASP A 23 -3.85 14.73 -22.34
C ASP A 23 -3.81 13.68 -21.22
N ILE A 24 -2.81 12.80 -21.23
CA ILE A 24 -2.63 11.75 -20.22
C ILE A 24 -2.25 12.36 -18.86
N ARG A 25 -1.35 13.37 -18.85
CA ARG A 25 -1.01 14.06 -17.61
C ARG A 25 -2.23 14.74 -16.98
N GLN A 26 -3.06 15.38 -17.80
CA GLN A 26 -4.29 16.02 -17.32
C GLN A 26 -5.28 14.98 -16.77
N ALA A 27 -5.44 13.84 -17.43
CA ALA A 27 -6.29 12.76 -16.94
C ALA A 27 -5.80 12.19 -15.59
N ARG A 28 -4.48 11.98 -15.43
CA ARG A 28 -3.89 11.58 -14.14
C ARG A 28 -4.10 12.63 -13.05
N LYS A 29 -4.04 13.93 -13.42
CA LYS A 29 -4.32 15.00 -12.48
C LYS A 29 -5.76 14.98 -11.97
N VAL A 30 -6.73 14.68 -12.81
CA VAL A 30 -8.14 14.52 -12.39
C VAL A 30 -8.27 13.43 -11.32
N ILE A 31 -7.58 12.30 -11.48
CA ILE A 31 -7.59 11.22 -10.48
C ILE A 31 -6.93 11.68 -9.18
N LYS A 32 -5.80 12.39 -9.30
CA LYS A 32 -5.14 12.99 -8.13
C LYS A 32 -6.08 13.92 -7.37
N ASP A 33 -6.76 14.81 -8.07
CA ASP A 33 -7.67 15.79 -7.46
C ASP A 33 -8.81 15.06 -6.71
N LYS A 34 -9.39 14.01 -7.30
CA LYS A 34 -10.38 13.15 -6.64
C LYS A 34 -9.84 12.45 -5.38
N LEU A 35 -8.62 11.95 -5.42
CA LEU A 35 -7.98 11.35 -4.24
C LEU A 35 -7.70 12.38 -3.15
N LEU A 36 -7.43 13.64 -3.52
CA LEU A 36 -7.27 14.73 -2.56
C LEU A 36 -8.59 15.13 -1.92
N ASP A 37 -9.70 15.10 -2.66
CA ASP A 37 -11.04 15.31 -2.09
C ASP A 37 -11.33 14.23 -1.02
N ILE A 38 -11.10 12.96 -1.33
CA ILE A 38 -11.21 11.87 -0.35
C ILE A 38 -10.29 12.15 0.85
N ASN A 39 -9.03 12.55 0.62
CA ASN A 39 -8.10 12.83 1.70
C ASN A 39 -8.56 13.98 2.61
N GLU A 40 -9.21 15.02 2.09
CA GLU A 40 -9.74 16.10 2.92
C GLU A 40 -10.77 15.58 3.91
N ASP A 41 -11.64 14.67 3.49
CA ASP A 41 -12.71 14.11 4.32
C ASP A 41 -12.18 13.12 5.37
N ILE A 42 -11.23 12.25 5.01
CA ILE A 42 -10.76 11.18 5.92
C ILE A 42 -9.58 11.60 6.81
N ASN A 43 -8.83 12.64 6.47
CA ASN A 43 -7.55 12.96 7.10
C ASN A 43 -7.64 13.16 8.62
N GLN A 44 -8.68 13.86 9.10
CA GLN A 44 -8.82 14.08 10.54
C GLN A 44 -9.06 12.76 11.28
N LYS A 45 -9.95 11.91 10.77
CA LYS A 45 -10.25 10.61 11.37
C LYS A 45 -9.03 9.68 11.36
N MET A 46 -8.24 9.71 10.28
CA MET A 46 -6.97 8.96 10.21
C MET A 46 -5.96 9.48 11.25
N ASN A 47 -5.84 10.80 11.41
CA ASN A 47 -4.97 11.41 12.42
C ASN A 47 -5.40 11.03 13.86
N ASP A 48 -6.71 11.00 14.13
CA ASP A 48 -7.24 10.57 15.42
C ASP A 48 -6.93 9.08 15.71
N MET A 49 -6.77 8.28 14.67
CA MET A 49 -6.28 6.88 14.75
C MET A 49 -4.75 6.78 14.85
N GLY A 50 -4.01 7.90 14.87
CA GLY A 50 -2.55 7.93 14.87
C GLY A 50 -1.91 7.50 13.54
N LEU A 51 -2.64 7.72 12.44
CA LEU A 51 -2.20 7.46 11.08
C LEU A 51 -2.16 8.79 10.30
N TYR A 52 -1.01 9.15 9.80
CA TYR A 52 -0.77 10.46 9.22
C TYR A 52 -0.54 10.35 7.71
N HIS A 53 -1.07 11.32 6.97
CA HIS A 53 -0.94 11.37 5.53
C HIS A 53 0.52 11.52 5.12
N HIS A 54 1.02 10.59 4.34
CA HIS A 54 2.36 10.63 3.78
C HIS A 54 2.37 11.44 2.50
N LYS A 55 3.24 12.45 2.48
CA LYS A 55 3.49 13.29 1.32
C LYS A 55 4.92 13.06 0.85
N ASP A 56 5.12 12.86 -0.43
CA ASP A 56 6.45 13.08 -0.97
C ASP A 56 6.73 14.60 -1.09
N THR A 57 7.97 14.98 -1.39
CA THR A 57 8.36 16.40 -1.44
C THR A 57 7.70 17.18 -2.59
N ALA A 58 7.23 16.50 -3.62
CA ALA A 58 6.66 17.10 -4.82
C ALA A 58 5.15 16.86 -4.95
N HIS A 59 4.65 15.75 -4.40
CA HIS A 59 3.30 15.29 -4.63
C HIS A 59 2.67 14.72 -3.37
N ILE A 60 1.40 14.96 -3.18
CA ILE A 60 0.60 14.40 -2.08
C ILE A 60 0.28 12.92 -2.32
N VAL A 61 0.28 12.52 -3.56
CA VAL A 61 0.06 11.15 -4.06
C VAL A 61 1.23 10.72 -4.93
N SER A 62 1.21 9.49 -5.41
CA SER A 62 2.27 8.96 -6.28
C SER A 62 2.53 9.83 -7.51
N LEU A 63 3.67 9.60 -8.12
CA LEU A 63 4.14 10.38 -9.28
C LEU A 63 3.19 10.28 -10.47
N LEU A 64 2.86 11.41 -11.08
CA LEU A 64 1.93 11.50 -12.21
C LEU A 64 2.59 11.30 -13.58
N THR A 65 3.93 11.27 -13.61
CA THR A 65 4.71 11.16 -14.84
C THR A 65 5.63 9.95 -14.80
N PRO A 66 5.84 9.25 -15.93
CA PRO A 66 6.86 8.22 -16.03
C PRO A 66 8.24 8.80 -15.72
N CYS A 67 8.97 8.18 -14.79
CA CYS A 67 10.32 8.58 -14.38
C CYS A 67 11.08 7.36 -13.87
N GLU A 68 12.36 7.55 -13.50
CA GLU A 68 13.20 6.47 -12.99
C GLU A 68 12.59 5.79 -11.74
N PHE A 69 11.99 6.55 -10.87
CA PHE A 69 11.45 6.07 -9.58
C PHE A 69 10.22 5.17 -9.71
N ASN A 70 9.40 5.37 -10.74
CA ASN A 70 8.28 4.49 -11.07
C ASN A 70 8.60 3.55 -12.25
N HIS A 71 9.89 3.30 -12.48
CA HIS A 71 10.39 2.45 -13.55
C HIS A 71 9.85 2.84 -14.94
N GLY A 72 9.63 4.14 -15.16
CA GLY A 72 9.10 4.69 -16.41
C GLY A 72 7.62 4.45 -16.62
N LYS A 73 6.86 4.01 -15.61
CA LYS A 73 5.45 3.64 -15.73
C LYS A 73 4.61 4.35 -14.67
N VAL A 74 3.39 4.78 -15.05
CA VAL A 74 2.34 5.23 -14.12
C VAL A 74 1.15 4.29 -14.26
N ASN A 75 1.13 3.24 -13.49
CA ASN A 75 0.13 2.17 -13.53
C ASN A 75 -0.89 2.24 -12.38
N TRP A 76 -0.66 3.13 -11.41
CA TRP A 76 -1.58 3.47 -10.33
C TRP A 76 -1.29 4.88 -9.80
N ILE A 77 -2.26 5.45 -9.10
CA ILE A 77 -2.15 6.67 -8.31
C ILE A 77 -2.87 6.44 -7.00
N GLY A 78 -2.28 6.86 -5.87
CA GLY A 78 -2.90 6.62 -4.58
C GLY A 78 -2.42 7.52 -3.46
N ILE A 79 -3.08 7.43 -2.32
CA ILE A 79 -2.75 8.12 -1.07
C ILE A 79 -2.24 7.13 -0.03
N ARG A 80 -1.46 7.62 0.93
CA ARG A 80 -0.78 6.81 1.93
C ARG A 80 -0.95 7.40 3.33
N TYR A 81 -1.17 6.53 4.32
CA TYR A 81 -1.29 6.89 5.73
C TYR A 81 -0.44 5.96 6.60
N GLY A 82 0.36 6.51 7.49
CA GLY A 82 1.24 5.71 8.34
C GLY A 82 1.77 6.46 9.55
N LYS A 83 3.02 6.23 9.89
CA LYS A 83 3.70 6.89 11.00
C LYS A 83 3.70 8.41 10.87
N HIS A 84 3.79 9.10 12.00
CA HIS A 84 3.95 10.56 11.99
C HIS A 84 5.23 10.95 11.22
N PRO A 85 5.22 12.03 10.41
CA PRO A 85 6.40 12.47 9.66
C PRO A 85 7.66 12.66 10.52
N SER A 86 7.53 13.21 11.74
CA SER A 86 8.67 13.37 12.65
C SER A 86 9.25 12.02 13.14
N GLU A 87 8.41 10.99 13.29
CA GLU A 87 8.87 9.64 13.62
C GLU A 87 9.65 9.03 12.45
N ILE A 88 9.18 9.26 11.22
CA ILE A 88 9.90 8.83 10.00
C ILE A 88 11.26 9.52 9.91
N ASP A 89 11.33 10.83 10.15
CA ASP A 89 12.58 11.59 10.12
C ASP A 89 13.58 11.08 11.17
N GLU A 90 13.12 10.75 12.36
CA GLU A 90 13.97 10.17 13.42
C GLU A 90 14.49 8.78 13.05
N LEU A 91 13.65 7.93 12.46
CA LEU A 91 13.99 6.56 12.10
C LEU A 91 14.91 6.49 10.86
N ASN A 92 14.85 7.48 10.00
CA ASN A 92 15.73 7.64 8.84
C ASN A 92 17.02 8.42 9.16
N PHE A 93 17.31 8.67 10.44
CA PHE A 93 18.50 9.40 10.87
C PHE A 93 19.77 8.72 10.35
N GLY A 94 20.53 9.44 9.50
CA GLY A 94 21.73 8.93 8.83
C GLY A 94 21.51 8.38 7.41
N ALA A 95 20.28 8.28 6.93
CA ALA A 95 20.01 8.14 5.50
C ALA A 95 20.31 9.48 4.81
N ASP A 96 20.83 9.43 3.57
CA ASP A 96 21.03 10.65 2.79
C ASP A 96 19.77 11.49 2.78
N LYS A 97 19.88 12.78 3.13
CA LYS A 97 18.75 13.73 3.15
C LYS A 97 18.07 13.90 1.78
N GLU A 98 18.71 13.39 0.72
CA GLU A 98 18.21 13.35 -0.64
C GLU A 98 17.28 12.15 -0.92
N ASP A 99 17.09 11.25 0.05
CA ASP A 99 16.16 10.14 -0.09
C ASP A 99 14.71 10.64 0.04
N ILE A 100 14.20 11.15 -1.08
CA ILE A 100 12.84 11.69 -1.22
C ILE A 100 11.73 10.67 -0.95
N TYR A 101 12.07 9.40 -0.77
CA TYR A 101 11.18 8.27 -0.50
C TYR A 101 11.27 7.74 0.92
N GLY A 102 11.64 8.58 1.88
CA GLY A 102 11.71 8.18 3.29
C GLY A 102 10.45 7.43 3.78
N PHE A 103 9.25 7.84 3.35
CA PHE A 103 8.01 7.15 3.69
C PHE A 103 7.87 5.76 3.05
N GLN A 104 8.47 5.49 1.89
CA GLN A 104 8.42 4.17 1.23
C GLN A 104 9.24 3.10 1.96
N LYS A 105 10.05 3.50 2.94
CA LYS A 105 10.76 2.61 3.84
C LYS A 105 9.91 2.14 5.01
N HIS A 106 8.72 2.69 5.15
CA HIS A 106 7.82 2.43 6.25
C HIS A 106 6.51 1.81 5.78
N CYS A 107 6.02 0.90 6.59
CA CYS A 107 4.70 0.31 6.42
C CYS A 107 3.62 1.40 6.49
N CYS A 108 2.68 1.40 5.56
CA CYS A 108 1.59 2.36 5.53
C CYS A 108 0.32 1.76 4.92
N PHE A 109 -0.82 2.30 5.32
CA PHE A 109 -2.08 2.05 4.62
C PHE A 109 -2.08 2.77 3.28
N GLN A 110 -2.65 2.13 2.27
CA GLN A 110 -2.78 2.68 0.92
C GLN A 110 -4.19 2.57 0.39
N LEU A 111 -4.59 3.56 -0.40
CA LEU A 111 -5.75 3.57 -1.27
C LEU A 111 -5.26 3.95 -2.65
N ASP A 112 -5.34 3.04 -3.59
CA ASP A 112 -4.83 3.18 -4.94
C ASP A 112 -5.92 3.04 -5.99
N VAL A 113 -5.84 3.85 -7.03
CA VAL A 113 -6.64 3.72 -8.26
C VAL A 113 -5.73 3.16 -9.36
N CYS A 114 -6.12 2.04 -9.95
CA CYS A 114 -5.40 1.35 -11.00
C CYS A 114 -6.32 0.96 -12.17
N TYR A 115 -5.80 0.28 -13.18
CA TYR A 115 -6.62 -0.12 -14.35
C TYR A 115 -7.79 -1.01 -13.97
N SER A 116 -7.60 -1.98 -13.09
CA SER A 116 -8.64 -2.95 -12.70
C SER A 116 -9.70 -2.40 -11.75
N GLY A 117 -9.44 -1.27 -11.07
CA GLY A 117 -10.34 -0.68 -10.09
C GLY A 117 -9.64 0.09 -8.98
N VAL A 118 -10.09 -0.12 -7.74
CA VAL A 118 -9.51 0.46 -6.53
C VAL A 118 -8.91 -0.63 -5.67
N GLU A 119 -7.71 -0.39 -5.15
CA GLU A 119 -7.01 -1.28 -4.23
C GLU A 119 -6.83 -0.58 -2.88
N MET A 120 -7.09 -1.31 -1.79
CA MET A 120 -6.95 -0.80 -0.43
C MET A 120 -6.22 -1.82 0.44
N GLY A 121 -5.34 -1.35 1.32
CA GLY A 121 -4.62 -2.25 2.22
C GLY A 121 -3.36 -1.68 2.80
N ILE A 122 -2.34 -2.51 2.97
CA ILE A 122 -1.04 -2.14 3.51
C ILE A 122 0.03 -2.24 2.42
N PHE A 123 0.76 -1.15 2.21
CA PHE A 123 2.06 -1.18 1.55
C PHE A 123 3.14 -1.47 2.59
N HIS A 124 3.89 -2.55 2.40
CA HIS A 124 4.87 -3.02 3.39
C HIS A 124 6.30 -2.55 3.11
N ALA A 125 6.45 -1.60 2.23
CA ALA A 125 7.71 -0.96 1.87
C ALA A 125 8.64 -1.75 0.93
N VAL A 126 9.66 -1.07 0.43
CA VAL A 126 10.68 -1.66 -0.46
C VAL A 126 11.84 -2.25 0.34
N PRO A 127 12.53 -3.33 -0.13
CA PRO A 127 13.48 -4.11 0.69
C PRO A 127 14.71 -3.32 1.13
N ARG A 128 15.32 -2.57 0.23
CA ARG A 128 16.56 -1.86 0.56
C ARG A 128 16.31 -0.63 1.38
N GLY A 129 16.69 -0.68 2.67
CA GLY A 129 16.49 0.39 3.62
C GLY A 129 15.07 0.46 4.18
N SER A 130 14.23 -0.53 3.93
CA SER A 130 12.91 -0.65 4.55
C SER A 130 13.06 -0.93 6.05
N VAL A 131 12.67 0.04 6.86
CA VAL A 131 12.79 -0.06 8.32
C VAL A 131 11.88 -1.17 8.86
N ASP A 132 10.60 -1.13 8.50
CA ASP A 132 9.60 -2.06 9.06
C ASP A 132 9.76 -3.48 8.52
N ARG A 133 10.05 -3.62 7.24
CA ARG A 133 10.22 -4.92 6.62
C ARG A 133 11.47 -5.63 7.12
N MET A 134 12.59 -4.91 7.28
CA MET A 134 13.80 -5.44 7.90
C MET A 134 13.57 -5.83 9.36
N TYR A 135 12.82 -5.02 10.10
CA TYR A 135 12.44 -5.34 11.46
C TYR A 135 11.68 -6.68 11.54
N CYS A 136 10.65 -6.87 10.72
CA CYS A 136 9.89 -8.12 10.70
C CYS A 136 10.78 -9.35 10.42
N HIS A 137 11.65 -9.27 9.40
CA HIS A 137 12.57 -10.37 9.09
C HIS A 137 13.55 -10.63 10.23
N GLN A 138 14.14 -9.59 10.83
CA GLN A 138 15.06 -9.73 11.96
C GLN A 138 14.40 -10.42 13.17
N MET A 139 13.14 -10.06 13.49
CA MET A 139 12.39 -10.67 14.59
C MET A 139 12.11 -12.15 14.33
N LEU A 140 11.72 -12.49 13.08
CA LEU A 140 11.51 -13.90 12.70
C LEU A 140 12.81 -14.71 12.68
N ASP A 141 13.90 -14.16 12.14
CA ASP A 141 15.21 -14.80 12.05
C ASP A 141 15.84 -15.01 13.43
N SER A 142 15.59 -14.09 14.37
CA SER A 142 16.04 -14.24 15.77
C SER A 142 15.27 -15.30 16.55
N GLY A 143 14.16 -15.79 16.00
CA GLY A 143 13.28 -16.74 16.68
C GLY A 143 12.45 -16.13 17.80
N ASP A 144 12.15 -14.83 17.75
CA ASP A 144 11.31 -14.15 18.74
C ASP A 144 9.91 -14.73 18.79
N ALA A 145 9.62 -15.50 19.83
CA ALA A 145 8.37 -16.24 19.98
C ALA A 145 7.16 -15.32 20.22
N ASP A 146 7.36 -14.17 20.90
CA ASP A 146 6.27 -13.20 21.13
C ASP A 146 5.89 -12.52 19.83
N PHE A 147 6.87 -12.03 19.08
CA PHE A 147 6.62 -11.43 17.76
C PHE A 147 5.90 -12.41 16.83
N LYS A 148 6.41 -13.65 16.72
CA LYS A 148 5.80 -14.68 15.89
C LYS A 148 4.35 -14.94 16.28
N SER A 149 4.08 -15.10 17.59
CA SER A 149 2.72 -15.34 18.10
C SER A 149 1.77 -14.18 17.79
N ARG A 150 2.22 -12.93 17.96
CA ARG A 150 1.43 -11.75 17.62
C ARG A 150 1.16 -11.64 16.12
N LEU A 151 2.15 -11.96 15.29
CA LEU A 151 2.00 -11.95 13.83
C LEU A 151 0.97 -13.01 13.38
N ILE A 152 1.08 -14.25 13.88
CA ILE A 152 0.12 -15.32 13.60
C ILE A 152 -1.31 -14.87 13.96
N LYS A 153 -1.51 -14.40 15.18
CA LYS A 153 -2.83 -13.93 15.64
C LYS A 153 -3.39 -12.79 14.80
N ALA A 154 -2.54 -11.86 14.37
CA ALA A 154 -2.95 -10.74 13.52
C ALA A 154 -3.36 -11.22 12.12
N VAL A 155 -2.62 -12.19 11.56
CA VAL A 155 -2.93 -12.83 10.28
C VAL A 155 -4.25 -13.61 10.34
N GLU A 156 -4.47 -14.41 11.37
CA GLU A 156 -5.73 -15.14 11.57
C GLU A 156 -6.94 -14.19 11.65
N GLY A 157 -6.73 -12.98 12.19
CA GLY A 157 -7.76 -11.96 12.31
C GLY A 157 -8.23 -11.36 10.99
N ILE A 158 -7.52 -11.54 9.89
CA ILE A 158 -7.87 -10.95 8.58
C ILE A 158 -8.45 -11.95 7.58
N VAL A 159 -8.58 -13.22 7.94
CA VAL A 159 -9.20 -14.26 7.11
C VAL A 159 -10.67 -13.95 6.86
N GLY A 160 -11.18 -14.29 5.68
CA GLY A 160 -12.57 -14.08 5.28
C GLY A 160 -12.87 -12.69 4.70
N TYR A 161 -11.84 -11.89 4.41
CA TYR A 161 -11.99 -10.52 3.89
C TYR A 161 -11.44 -10.33 2.47
N GLY A 162 -10.97 -11.40 1.82
CA GLY A 162 -10.45 -11.35 0.47
C GLY A 162 -9.11 -10.62 0.32
N PHE A 163 -8.33 -10.53 1.40
CA PHE A 163 -6.99 -9.96 1.33
C PHE A 163 -6.01 -10.91 0.66
N VAL A 164 -5.11 -10.33 -0.13
CA VAL A 164 -4.02 -11.05 -0.79
C VAL A 164 -2.70 -10.32 -0.52
N TRP A 165 -1.70 -11.05 -0.04
CA TRP A 165 -0.34 -10.53 0.06
C TRP A 165 0.38 -10.76 -1.26
N ASN A 166 0.86 -9.68 -1.86
CA ASN A 166 1.56 -9.70 -3.14
C ASN A 166 3.01 -9.26 -2.96
N VAL A 167 3.94 -10.00 -3.54
CA VAL A 167 5.36 -9.64 -3.63
C VAL A 167 5.83 -9.70 -5.07
N GLY A 168 6.57 -8.68 -5.53
CA GLY A 168 6.97 -8.60 -6.93
C GLY A 168 8.26 -7.83 -7.17
N VAL A 169 8.75 -7.91 -8.38
CA VAL A 169 10.02 -7.26 -8.81
C VAL A 169 9.80 -5.77 -9.06
N ASP A 170 8.65 -5.42 -9.60
CA ASP A 170 8.23 -4.06 -9.92
C ASP A 170 6.80 -3.88 -9.41
N GLY A 171 6.45 -2.71 -8.91
CA GLY A 171 5.08 -2.34 -8.53
C GLY A 171 4.18 -2.21 -9.77
N LEU A 172 4.05 -3.29 -10.51
CA LEU A 172 3.30 -3.38 -11.75
C LEU A 172 1.84 -3.72 -11.47
N SER A 173 0.97 -3.29 -12.37
CA SER A 173 -0.42 -3.73 -12.38
C SER A 173 -0.50 -5.26 -12.42
N MET A 174 -1.59 -5.83 -11.92
CA MET A 174 -1.84 -7.27 -11.89
C MET A 174 -1.59 -7.96 -13.24
N ASP A 175 -1.78 -7.26 -14.38
CA ASP A 175 -1.60 -7.79 -15.73
C ASP A 175 -0.13 -8.06 -16.12
N ASP A 176 0.83 -7.39 -15.47
CA ASP A 176 2.27 -7.51 -15.70
C ASP A 176 3.03 -8.04 -14.47
N PHE A 177 2.31 -8.53 -13.46
CA PHE A 177 2.86 -8.93 -12.17
C PHE A 177 3.79 -10.14 -12.31
N LYS A 178 5.07 -9.93 -12.02
CA LYS A 178 6.07 -10.99 -11.85
C LYS A 178 6.38 -11.09 -10.37
N GLY A 179 5.73 -12.02 -9.71
CA GLY A 179 5.89 -12.19 -8.29
C GLY A 179 5.13 -13.38 -7.75
N GLU A 180 4.99 -13.44 -6.46
CA GLU A 180 4.24 -14.45 -5.75
C GLU A 180 3.14 -13.81 -4.90
N SER A 181 2.08 -14.58 -4.65
CA SER A 181 0.95 -14.13 -3.85
C SER A 181 0.62 -15.16 -2.77
N PHE A 182 0.20 -14.67 -1.62
CA PHE A 182 -0.37 -15.47 -0.53
C PHE A 182 -1.84 -15.08 -0.36
N VAL A 183 -2.75 -16.04 -0.60
CA VAL A 183 -4.19 -15.83 -0.49
C VAL A 183 -4.64 -16.38 0.85
N PHE A 184 -5.01 -15.50 1.78
CA PHE A 184 -5.30 -15.86 3.17
C PHE A 184 -6.51 -16.79 3.33
N ASP A 185 -7.50 -16.66 2.47
CA ASP A 185 -8.76 -17.39 2.58
C ASP A 185 -8.69 -18.82 1.99
N GLU A 186 -7.55 -19.20 1.40
CA GLU A 186 -7.37 -20.47 0.71
C GLU A 186 -6.46 -21.46 1.50
N VAL A 187 -5.95 -21.04 2.67
CA VAL A 187 -4.91 -21.78 3.41
C VAL A 187 -5.41 -22.21 4.79
N GLU A 188 -5.29 -23.50 5.11
CA GLU A 188 -5.45 -24.01 6.47
C GLU A 188 -4.22 -23.60 7.32
N ASP A 189 -4.43 -23.43 8.64
CA ASP A 189 -3.37 -22.96 9.58
C ASP A 189 -2.67 -21.68 9.08
N VAL A 190 -3.45 -20.76 8.53
CA VAL A 190 -3.03 -19.59 7.77
C VAL A 190 -1.91 -18.79 8.47
N GLY A 191 -1.94 -18.65 9.78
CA GLY A 191 -0.94 -17.89 10.54
C GLY A 191 0.45 -18.49 10.42
N GLU A 192 0.57 -19.81 10.67
CA GLU A 192 1.86 -20.52 10.57
C GLU A 192 2.35 -20.61 9.11
N GLU A 193 1.46 -20.87 8.16
CA GLU A 193 1.81 -20.95 6.75
C GLU A 193 2.21 -19.58 6.19
N PHE A 194 1.55 -18.49 6.62
CA PHE A 194 1.97 -17.14 6.26
C PHE A 194 3.39 -16.84 6.78
N VAL A 195 3.69 -17.15 8.04
CA VAL A 195 5.02 -16.91 8.61
C VAL A 195 6.09 -17.65 7.82
N LYS A 196 5.87 -18.94 7.46
CA LYS A 196 6.80 -19.73 6.64
C LYS A 196 7.00 -19.12 5.26
N TRP A 197 5.89 -18.73 4.61
CA TRP A 197 5.92 -18.11 3.28
C TRP A 197 6.61 -16.75 3.33
N TYR A 198 6.22 -15.88 4.27
CA TYR A 198 6.77 -14.53 4.42
C TYR A 198 8.29 -14.56 4.66
N SER A 199 8.77 -15.39 5.58
CA SER A 199 10.20 -15.53 5.89
C SER A 199 11.02 -15.98 4.69
N LYS A 200 10.45 -16.77 3.78
CA LYS A 200 11.16 -17.33 2.64
C LYS A 200 11.05 -16.50 1.39
N VAL A 201 9.86 -15.97 1.11
CA VAL A 201 9.51 -15.38 -0.19
C VAL A 201 9.61 -13.85 -0.18
N ASP A 202 9.11 -13.20 0.87
CA ASP A 202 9.04 -11.73 0.90
C ASP A 202 10.40 -11.05 0.71
N CYS A 203 11.47 -11.60 1.28
CA CYS A 203 12.82 -11.01 1.20
C CYS A 203 13.45 -11.02 -0.20
N GLU A 204 12.94 -11.85 -1.11
CA GLU A 204 13.47 -11.98 -2.47
C GLU A 204 12.96 -10.88 -3.41
N TYR A 205 11.87 -10.20 -3.05
CA TYR A 205 11.17 -9.27 -3.92
C TYR A 205 11.28 -7.81 -3.47
N ARG A 206 11.22 -6.89 -4.42
CA ARG A 206 11.27 -5.45 -4.17
C ARG A 206 9.99 -4.90 -3.60
N TYR A 207 8.85 -5.34 -4.13
CA TYR A 207 7.52 -4.88 -3.76
C TYR A 207 6.87 -5.86 -2.81
N SER A 208 6.21 -5.36 -1.78
CA SER A 208 5.45 -6.15 -0.83
C SER A 208 4.22 -5.36 -0.37
N SER A 209 3.04 -5.93 -0.54
CA SER A 209 1.78 -5.30 -0.14
C SER A 209 0.70 -6.32 0.18
N LEU A 210 -0.18 -5.98 1.09
CA LEU A 210 -1.39 -6.70 1.45
C LEU A 210 -2.60 -5.90 1.00
N LEU A 211 -3.36 -6.40 0.04
CA LEU A 211 -4.42 -5.66 -0.61
C LEU A 211 -5.73 -6.44 -0.67
N CYS A 212 -6.84 -5.72 -0.61
CA CYS A 212 -8.11 -6.14 -1.18
C CYS A 212 -8.41 -5.30 -2.43
N HIS A 213 -9.12 -5.90 -3.39
CA HIS A 213 -9.40 -5.29 -4.68
C HIS A 213 -10.90 -5.10 -4.87
N TYR A 214 -11.28 -3.90 -5.33
CA TYR A 214 -12.63 -3.53 -5.71
C TYR A 214 -12.67 -3.26 -7.21
N GLY A 215 -13.37 -4.10 -7.96
CA GLY A 215 -13.50 -3.93 -9.41
C GLY A 215 -14.21 -2.63 -9.78
N ARG A 216 -14.00 -2.12 -11.00
CA ARG A 216 -14.53 -0.84 -11.50
C ARG A 216 -16.03 -0.60 -11.31
N LYS A 217 -16.82 -1.69 -11.22
CA LYS A 217 -18.29 -1.64 -11.08
C LYS A 217 -18.75 -2.08 -9.69
N ASP A 218 -17.84 -2.19 -8.74
CA ASP A 218 -18.19 -2.53 -7.37
C ASP A 218 -19.00 -1.38 -6.76
N GLU A 219 -20.20 -1.69 -6.29
CA GLU A 219 -21.13 -0.70 -5.74
C GLU A 219 -20.56 -0.02 -4.49
N ARG A 220 -19.70 -0.70 -3.74
CA ARG A 220 -19.06 -0.19 -2.53
C ARG A 220 -18.14 1.02 -2.78
N ILE A 221 -17.60 1.14 -4.01
CA ILE A 221 -16.73 2.25 -4.41
C ILE A 221 -17.41 3.20 -5.41
N SER A 222 -18.74 3.16 -5.49
CA SER A 222 -19.48 3.99 -6.45
C SER A 222 -19.62 5.46 -6.02
N SER A 223 -19.48 5.77 -4.74
CA SER A 223 -19.51 7.14 -4.20
C SER A 223 -18.27 7.43 -3.35
N ILE A 224 -18.03 8.70 -3.03
CA ILE A 224 -16.94 9.12 -2.14
C ILE A 224 -17.13 8.52 -0.75
N GLU A 225 -18.32 8.61 -0.20
CA GLU A 225 -18.66 8.06 1.12
C GLU A 225 -18.47 6.53 1.16
N GLY A 226 -18.82 5.83 0.07
CA GLY A 226 -18.61 4.38 -0.04
C GLY A 226 -17.13 4.01 -0.03
N ILE A 227 -16.28 4.78 -0.75
CA ILE A 227 -14.83 4.59 -0.77
C ILE A 227 -14.24 4.83 0.63
N GLU A 228 -14.66 5.90 1.30
CA GLU A 228 -14.22 6.24 2.65
C GLU A 228 -14.59 5.14 3.67
N ASP A 229 -15.86 4.72 3.65
CA ASP A 229 -16.36 3.66 4.53
C ASP A 229 -15.60 2.33 4.33
N GLU A 230 -15.35 1.94 3.09
CA GLU A 230 -14.58 0.74 2.79
C GLU A 230 -13.11 0.89 3.22
N PHE A 231 -12.51 2.06 3.00
CA PHE A 231 -11.14 2.31 3.44
C PHE A 231 -11.00 2.25 4.97
N PHE A 232 -11.94 2.83 5.72
CA PHE A 232 -11.93 2.71 7.18
C PHE A 232 -12.13 1.26 7.65
N LYS A 233 -13.01 0.48 7.04
CA LYS A 233 -13.15 -0.96 7.33
C LYS A 233 -11.85 -1.72 7.11
N VAL A 234 -11.14 -1.42 6.01
CA VAL A 234 -9.83 -2.01 5.72
C VAL A 234 -8.80 -1.61 6.78
N VAL A 235 -8.74 -0.32 7.13
CA VAL A 235 -7.82 0.17 8.18
C VAL A 235 -8.09 -0.50 9.52
N GLU A 236 -9.34 -0.54 9.97
CA GLU A 236 -9.73 -1.17 11.23
C GLU A 236 -9.38 -2.67 11.24
N ARG A 237 -9.66 -3.36 10.13
CA ARG A 237 -9.37 -4.80 9.99
C ARG A 237 -7.89 -5.12 10.02
N LEU A 238 -7.08 -4.32 9.34
CA LEU A 238 -5.65 -4.53 9.21
C LEU A 238 -4.84 -3.88 10.34
N ARG A 239 -5.47 -3.13 11.25
CA ARG A 239 -4.78 -2.37 12.29
C ARG A 239 -3.88 -3.25 13.15
N GLY A 240 -4.36 -4.40 13.59
CA GLY A 240 -3.57 -5.32 14.40
C GLY A 240 -2.32 -5.83 13.68
N LEU A 241 -2.44 -6.14 12.39
CA LEU A 241 -1.31 -6.56 11.57
C LEU A 241 -0.32 -5.41 11.34
N TYR A 242 -0.82 -4.23 11.00
CA TYR A 242 -0.01 -3.02 10.86
C TYR A 242 0.80 -2.73 12.13
N ASP A 243 0.18 -2.77 13.30
CA ASP A 243 0.84 -2.48 14.57
C ASP A 243 1.93 -3.51 14.93
N VAL A 244 1.77 -4.78 14.53
CA VAL A 244 2.80 -5.82 14.70
C VAL A 244 3.96 -5.60 13.74
N MET A 245 3.68 -5.23 12.50
CA MET A 245 4.70 -5.11 11.45
C MET A 245 5.41 -3.77 11.42
N CYS A 246 4.88 -2.75 12.08
CA CYS A 246 5.49 -1.43 12.20
C CYS A 246 6.50 -1.38 13.35
N TRP A 247 7.77 -1.20 13.04
CA TRP A 247 8.76 -0.90 14.06
C TRP A 247 8.55 0.51 14.61
N ARG A 248 8.46 0.65 15.93
CA ARG A 248 8.38 1.93 16.64
C ARG A 248 9.51 1.98 17.66
N LYS A 249 10.12 3.16 17.80
CA LYS A 249 11.08 3.41 18.86
C LYS A 249 10.33 3.44 20.21
N LEU A 250 10.68 2.53 21.12
CA LEU A 250 10.15 2.47 22.48
C LEU A 250 10.64 3.65 23.31
#